data_c0874e2f8ffb567f17cf87e5162b71ea
#
_entry.id   c0874e2f8ffb567f17cf87e5162b71ea
#
_cell.length_a   1.000
_cell.length_b   1.000
_cell.length_c   1.000
_cell.angle_alpha   90.00
_cell.angle_beta   90.00
_cell.angle_gamma   90.00
#
_symmetry.space_group_name_H-M   'P 1'
#
loop_
_entity.id
_entity.type
_entity.pdbx_description
1 polymer ?
#
loop_
_entity_poly.entity_id
_entity_poly.type
_entity_poly.pdbx_seq_one_letter_code
_entity_poly.pdbx_strand_id
1 'polypeptide(L)'
;VSTLSMSLRSRWCLYRRSGFIAALENFWNSWAVLRNDIKLIVCGSATSWMISNLIHNRGGLHNRLTHHIKVNPFTLRECENYFSAYNFGYSRKQIAECYMVMGGIPYYMSMLDRSLSLAQNIDNLFFADNAELANEFEDLYRALFRKSAAHVAVVTALATKGIGMTRQELVSATDVTDNGLFSTVLEELQQCGFIRAYEPFSNGKTVVLQRQSRDTLFQLVDFYTLFYFKF
;
A
#
# COMPACT_ATOMS: atom_id res chain seq x y z
N VAL A 1 25.30 -20.46 -1.95
CA VAL A 1 24.36 -19.67 -2.75
C VAL A 1 24.43 -18.23 -2.28
N SER A 2 24.86 -17.33 -3.15
CA SER A 2 24.92 -15.90 -2.86
C SER A 2 23.55 -15.27 -3.10
N THR A 3 23.03 -14.53 -2.11
CA THR A 3 21.76 -13.80 -2.26
C THR A 3 22.07 -12.34 -2.54
N LEU A 4 21.65 -11.85 -3.69
CA LEU A 4 21.66 -10.43 -4.03
C LEU A 4 20.28 -9.85 -3.71
N SER A 5 20.21 -8.91 -2.77
CA SER A 5 18.98 -8.18 -2.47
C SER A 5 19.08 -6.74 -2.98
N MET A 6 18.04 -6.28 -3.67
CA MET A 6 17.96 -4.93 -4.18
C MET A 6 16.66 -4.28 -3.69
N SER A 7 16.78 -3.18 -2.95
CA SER A 7 15.65 -2.41 -2.48
C SER A 7 15.45 -1.16 -3.35
N LEU A 8 14.27 -1.03 -3.95
CA LEU A 8 13.89 0.11 -4.78
C LEU A 8 13.28 1.23 -3.91
N ARG A 9 14.09 1.81 -3.02
CA ARG A 9 13.64 2.90 -2.12
C ARG A 9 13.69 4.29 -2.73
N SER A 10 14.37 4.48 -3.87
CA SER A 10 14.57 5.81 -4.44
C SER A 10 13.63 6.09 -5.60
N ARG A 11 13.10 7.32 -5.67
CA ARG A 11 12.35 7.85 -6.80
C ARG A 11 13.09 7.70 -8.13
N TRP A 12 14.41 7.62 -8.13
CA TRP A 12 15.25 7.52 -9.32
C TRP A 12 15.00 6.24 -10.13
N CYS A 13 14.76 5.12 -9.46
CA CYS A 13 14.46 3.85 -10.16
C CYS A 13 13.10 3.88 -10.87
N LEU A 14 12.19 4.74 -10.41
CA LEU A 14 10.83 4.89 -10.95
C LEU A 14 10.76 5.83 -12.15
N TYR A 15 11.84 6.56 -12.46
CA TYR A 15 11.89 7.43 -13.63
C TYR A 15 12.03 6.59 -14.92
N ARG A 16 11.15 6.83 -15.88
CA ARG A 16 11.17 6.17 -17.20
C ARG A 16 12.53 6.31 -17.90
N ARG A 17 13.29 7.37 -17.61
CA ARG A 17 14.61 7.66 -18.17
C ARG A 17 15.78 7.12 -17.35
N SER A 18 15.52 6.44 -16.22
CA SER A 18 16.60 5.92 -15.37
C SER A 18 17.41 4.80 -16.01
N GLY A 19 16.87 4.15 -17.05
CA GLY A 19 17.50 2.96 -17.65
C GLY A 19 17.54 1.74 -16.72
N PHE A 20 16.96 1.83 -15.52
CA PHE A 20 17.03 0.79 -14.49
C PHE A 20 16.50 -0.57 -14.98
N ILE A 21 15.33 -0.60 -15.62
CA ILE A 21 14.77 -1.85 -16.13
C ILE A 21 15.68 -2.46 -17.19
N ALA A 22 16.17 -1.66 -18.14
CA ALA A 22 17.09 -2.14 -19.16
C ALA A 22 18.40 -2.67 -18.56
N ALA A 23 18.94 -1.99 -17.54
CA ALA A 23 20.13 -2.45 -16.84
C ALA A 23 19.88 -3.77 -16.08
N LEU A 24 18.71 -3.90 -15.41
CA LEU A 24 18.32 -5.12 -14.72
C LEU A 24 18.09 -6.28 -15.71
N GLU A 25 17.45 -6.03 -16.85
CA GLU A 25 17.28 -6.98 -17.95
C GLU A 25 18.62 -7.48 -18.49
N ASN A 26 19.53 -6.55 -18.76
CA ASN A 26 20.87 -6.88 -19.23
C ASN A 26 21.65 -7.69 -18.19
N PHE A 27 21.68 -7.25 -16.95
CA PHE A 27 22.34 -7.97 -15.86
C PHE A 27 21.82 -9.40 -15.73
N TRP A 28 20.49 -9.57 -15.72
CA TRP A 28 19.89 -10.90 -15.56
C TRP A 28 20.15 -11.79 -16.76
N ASN A 29 19.86 -11.31 -17.97
CA ASN A 29 19.90 -12.14 -19.18
C ASN A 29 21.32 -12.40 -19.69
N SER A 30 22.30 -11.49 -19.45
CA SER A 30 23.67 -11.69 -19.92
C SER A 30 24.57 -12.40 -18.94
N TRP A 31 24.27 -12.33 -17.62
CA TRP A 31 25.19 -12.85 -16.62
C TRP A 31 24.52 -13.72 -15.55
N ALA A 32 23.47 -13.24 -14.90
CA ALA A 32 22.90 -13.91 -13.73
C ALA A 32 22.16 -15.21 -14.08
N VAL A 33 21.48 -15.27 -15.22
CA VAL A 33 20.70 -16.45 -15.67
C VAL A 33 21.57 -17.69 -15.88
N LEU A 34 22.85 -17.52 -16.17
CA LEU A 34 23.80 -18.62 -16.39
C LEU A 34 24.37 -19.20 -15.08
N ARG A 35 24.02 -18.59 -13.94
CA ARG A 35 24.54 -18.96 -12.63
C ARG A 35 23.47 -19.60 -11.76
N ASN A 36 23.83 -20.74 -11.16
CA ASN A 36 22.95 -21.48 -10.25
C ASN A 36 23.15 -21.10 -8.77
N ASP A 37 24.12 -20.23 -8.49
CA ASP A 37 24.50 -19.81 -7.16
C ASP A 37 23.96 -18.42 -6.77
N ILE A 38 23.12 -17.80 -7.61
CA ILE A 38 22.55 -16.47 -7.39
C ILE A 38 21.05 -16.54 -7.18
N LYS A 39 20.60 -15.85 -6.12
CA LYS A 39 19.18 -15.46 -5.92
C LYS A 39 19.09 -13.96 -5.94
N LEU A 40 18.31 -13.41 -6.87
CA LEU A 40 18.02 -11.98 -6.95
C LEU A 40 16.68 -11.69 -6.30
N ILE A 41 16.67 -10.85 -5.27
CA ILE A 41 15.47 -10.36 -4.59
C ILE A 41 15.34 -8.88 -4.88
N VAL A 42 14.22 -8.50 -5.51
CA VAL A 42 13.88 -7.09 -5.78
C VAL A 42 12.67 -6.73 -4.93
N CYS A 43 12.81 -5.71 -4.09
CA CYS A 43 11.71 -5.22 -3.26
C CYS A 43 11.51 -3.70 -3.43
N GLY A 44 10.29 -3.25 -3.22
CA GLY A 44 9.93 -1.83 -3.30
C GLY A 44 8.52 -1.58 -2.80
N SER A 45 8.25 -0.34 -2.38
CA SER A 45 6.96 0.11 -1.88
C SER A 45 6.01 0.59 -2.99
N ALA A 46 6.53 0.97 -4.17
CA ALA A 46 5.72 1.43 -5.30
C ALA A 46 5.03 0.25 -6.00
N THR A 47 3.96 -0.26 -5.38
CA THR A 47 3.28 -1.50 -5.78
C THR A 47 2.83 -1.48 -7.24
N SER A 48 2.16 -0.43 -7.69
CA SER A 48 1.68 -0.31 -9.08
C SER A 48 2.83 -0.30 -10.09
N TRP A 49 3.93 0.39 -9.78
CA TRP A 49 5.12 0.38 -10.63
C TRP A 49 5.76 -1.02 -10.70
N MET A 50 5.89 -1.69 -9.56
CA MET A 50 6.44 -3.05 -9.48
C MET A 50 5.61 -4.03 -10.30
N ILE A 51 4.29 -3.97 -10.17
CA ILE A 51 3.37 -4.82 -10.93
C ILE A 51 3.51 -4.56 -12.43
N SER A 52 3.47 -3.30 -12.86
CA SER A 52 3.50 -2.94 -14.28
C SER A 52 4.84 -3.20 -14.95
N ASN A 53 5.96 -2.96 -14.25
CA ASN A 53 7.29 -2.97 -14.86
C ASN A 53 8.12 -4.23 -14.57
N LEU A 54 7.80 -4.96 -13.50
CA LEU A 54 8.49 -6.20 -13.14
C LEU A 54 7.58 -7.42 -13.32
N ILE A 55 6.40 -7.44 -12.70
CA ILE A 55 5.54 -8.63 -12.71
C ILE A 55 4.88 -8.83 -14.07
N HIS A 56 4.29 -7.77 -14.64
CA HIS A 56 3.67 -7.79 -15.95
C HIS A 56 4.59 -7.28 -17.06
N ASN A 57 5.90 -7.36 -16.84
CA ASN A 57 6.88 -6.97 -17.84
C ASN A 57 6.70 -7.82 -19.12
N ARG A 58 6.64 -7.16 -20.27
CA ARG A 58 6.56 -7.80 -21.59
C ARG A 58 7.89 -7.78 -22.35
N GLY A 59 8.94 -7.23 -21.71
CA GLY A 59 10.29 -7.13 -22.24
C GLY A 59 11.20 -8.28 -21.79
N GLY A 60 12.47 -7.99 -21.58
CA GLY A 60 13.50 -8.99 -21.26
C GLY A 60 13.36 -9.66 -19.89
N LEU A 61 12.50 -9.15 -19.00
CA LEU A 61 12.16 -9.77 -17.72
C LEU A 61 10.89 -10.67 -17.82
N HIS A 62 10.28 -10.81 -18.97
CA HIS A 62 9.10 -11.65 -19.16
C HIS A 62 9.40 -13.10 -18.76
N ASN A 63 8.55 -13.70 -17.90
CA ASN A 63 8.71 -15.05 -17.35
C ASN A 63 10.04 -15.30 -16.61
N ARG A 64 10.74 -14.25 -16.13
CA ARG A 64 11.95 -14.38 -15.31
C ARG A 64 11.65 -14.35 -13.83
N LEU A 65 10.50 -13.87 -13.44
CA LEU A 65 10.06 -13.85 -12.05
C LEU A 65 9.63 -15.25 -11.61
N THR A 66 10.32 -15.82 -10.62
CA THR A 66 10.02 -17.16 -10.08
C THR A 66 9.03 -17.10 -8.92
N HIS A 67 9.09 -16.04 -8.11
CA HIS A 67 8.22 -15.87 -6.96
C HIS A 67 7.84 -14.40 -6.80
N HIS A 68 6.58 -14.18 -6.44
CA HIS A 68 6.05 -12.87 -6.07
C HIS A 68 5.51 -12.95 -4.64
N ILE A 69 6.05 -12.12 -3.76
CA ILE A 69 5.66 -12.05 -2.36
C ILE A 69 5.08 -10.66 -2.09
N LYS A 70 3.79 -10.59 -1.79
CA LYS A 70 3.15 -9.37 -1.28
C LYS A 70 3.27 -9.37 0.23
N VAL A 71 4.01 -8.41 0.78
CA VAL A 71 4.09 -8.19 2.22
C VAL A 71 2.89 -7.33 2.64
N ASN A 72 1.98 -7.92 3.40
CA ASN A 72 0.82 -7.20 3.94
C ASN A 72 1.16 -6.58 5.31
N PRO A 73 0.41 -5.58 5.76
CA PRO A 73 0.45 -5.13 7.15
C PRO A 73 0.22 -6.30 8.12
N PHE A 74 0.75 -6.17 9.33
CA PHE A 74 0.52 -7.18 10.37
C PHE A 74 -0.97 -7.32 10.68
N THR A 75 -1.39 -8.55 10.92
CA THR A 75 -2.68 -8.86 11.54
C THR A 75 -2.65 -8.49 13.02
N LEU A 76 -3.82 -8.41 13.67
CA LEU A 76 -3.89 -8.16 15.12
C LEU A 76 -3.08 -9.19 15.93
N ARG A 77 -3.03 -10.46 15.50
CA ARG A 77 -2.23 -11.50 16.14
C ARG A 77 -0.73 -11.22 15.99
N GLU A 78 -0.29 -10.79 14.83
CA GLU A 78 1.11 -10.44 14.59
C GLU A 78 1.50 -9.19 15.36
N CYS A 79 0.59 -8.21 15.50
CA CYS A 79 0.80 -7.07 16.39
C CYS A 79 0.93 -7.51 17.85
N GLU A 80 0.09 -8.44 18.34
CA GLU A 80 0.20 -9.00 19.70
C GLU A 80 1.58 -9.65 19.89
N ASN A 81 2.03 -10.46 18.94
CA ASN A 81 3.36 -11.07 18.96
C ASN A 81 4.49 -10.02 18.96
N TYR A 82 4.35 -8.98 18.12
CA TYR A 82 5.31 -7.87 18.05
C TYR A 82 5.44 -7.17 19.41
N PHE A 83 4.33 -6.72 19.98
CA PHE A 83 4.33 -6.01 21.27
C PHE A 83 4.85 -6.90 22.41
N SER A 84 4.54 -8.19 22.40
CA SER A 84 5.08 -9.16 23.37
C SER A 84 6.59 -9.31 23.21
N ALA A 85 7.10 -9.45 21.98
CA ALA A 85 8.53 -9.62 21.71
C ALA A 85 9.37 -8.38 22.11
N TYR A 86 8.78 -7.19 22.02
CA TYR A 86 9.42 -5.93 22.41
C TYR A 86 9.09 -5.48 23.84
N ASN A 87 8.43 -6.35 24.64
CA ASN A 87 8.08 -6.09 26.04
C ASN A 87 7.19 -4.86 26.26
N PHE A 88 6.25 -4.61 25.38
CA PHE A 88 5.18 -3.64 25.61
C PHE A 88 4.12 -4.24 26.54
N GLY A 89 3.74 -3.54 27.58
CA GLY A 89 2.70 -3.93 28.51
C GLY A 89 1.27 -3.69 28.02
N TYR A 90 1.02 -3.63 26.71
CA TYR A 90 -0.29 -3.32 26.17
C TYR A 90 -1.26 -4.48 26.29
N SER A 91 -2.46 -4.18 26.78
CA SER A 91 -3.60 -5.10 26.74
C SER A 91 -4.08 -5.31 25.29
N ARG A 92 -4.83 -6.39 25.04
CA ARG A 92 -5.44 -6.65 23.72
C ARG A 92 -6.31 -5.49 23.23
N LYS A 93 -6.98 -4.78 24.14
CA LYS A 93 -7.75 -3.58 23.81
C LYS A 93 -6.84 -2.48 23.27
N GLN A 94 -5.75 -2.18 23.97
CA GLN A 94 -4.78 -1.18 23.53
C GLN A 94 -4.10 -1.58 22.21
N ILE A 95 -3.82 -2.86 22.00
CA ILE A 95 -3.29 -3.36 20.73
C ILE A 95 -4.29 -3.12 19.59
N ALA A 96 -5.59 -3.36 19.80
CA ALA A 96 -6.63 -3.06 18.83
C ALA A 96 -6.77 -1.56 18.58
N GLU A 97 -6.72 -0.73 19.61
CA GLU A 97 -6.71 0.74 19.48
C GLU A 97 -5.49 1.23 18.69
N CYS A 98 -4.30 0.72 19.01
CA CYS A 98 -3.08 1.01 18.24
C CYS A 98 -3.22 0.59 16.77
N TYR A 99 -3.79 -0.58 16.52
CA TYR A 99 -4.05 -1.08 15.17
C TYR A 99 -5.00 -0.16 14.38
N MET A 100 -6.02 0.38 15.03
CA MET A 100 -6.95 1.33 14.40
C MET A 100 -6.30 2.68 14.03
N VAL A 101 -5.18 3.02 14.66
CA VAL A 101 -4.39 4.23 14.35
C VAL A 101 -3.31 3.93 13.31
N MET A 102 -2.54 2.86 13.50
CA MET A 102 -1.30 2.59 12.76
C MET A 102 -1.44 1.52 11.67
N GLY A 103 -2.60 0.87 11.55
CA GLY A 103 -2.92 -0.07 10.46
C GLY A 103 -2.07 -1.35 10.44
N GLY A 104 -1.39 -1.69 11.55
CA GLY A 104 -0.51 -2.87 11.60
C GLY A 104 0.80 -2.69 10.81
N ILE A 105 1.23 -1.46 10.56
CA ILE A 105 2.48 -1.15 9.88
C ILE A 105 3.65 -1.23 10.88
N PRO A 106 4.60 -2.18 10.71
CA PRO A 106 5.70 -2.36 11.67
C PRO A 106 6.56 -1.11 11.86
N TYR A 107 6.73 -0.31 10.82
CA TYR A 107 7.48 0.94 10.88
C TYR A 107 6.88 1.91 11.89
N TYR A 108 5.56 2.16 11.86
CA TYR A 108 4.90 3.04 12.81
C TYR A 108 4.93 2.46 14.24
N MET A 109 4.74 1.16 14.38
CA MET A 109 4.85 0.50 15.69
C MET A 109 6.25 0.58 16.28
N SER A 110 7.30 0.65 15.45
CA SER A 110 8.69 0.79 15.93
C SER A 110 9.03 2.17 16.49
N MET A 111 8.18 3.17 16.23
CA MET A 111 8.32 4.53 16.77
C MET A 111 7.75 4.68 18.19
N LEU A 112 6.98 3.68 18.65
CA LEU A 112 6.37 3.73 19.97
C LEU A 112 7.41 3.57 21.08
N ASP A 113 7.31 4.41 22.10
CA ASP A 113 8.07 4.28 23.32
C ASP A 113 7.29 3.41 24.34
N ARG A 114 7.90 2.29 24.72
CA ARG A 114 7.30 1.35 25.69
C ARG A 114 7.16 1.90 27.11
N SER A 115 7.87 2.99 27.46
CA SER A 115 7.77 3.65 28.74
C SER A 115 6.53 4.54 28.85
N LEU A 116 5.90 4.87 27.72
CA LEU A 116 4.72 5.73 27.62
C LEU A 116 3.44 4.92 27.44
N SER A 117 2.33 5.49 27.87
CA SER A 117 1.00 4.95 27.52
C SER A 117 0.75 5.06 26.01
N LEU A 118 -0.20 4.26 25.49
CA LEU A 118 -0.58 4.36 24.09
C LEU A 118 -1.05 5.77 23.71
N ALA A 119 -1.84 6.42 24.58
CA ALA A 119 -2.33 7.77 24.32
C ALA A 119 -1.20 8.79 24.22
N GLN A 120 -0.22 8.73 25.12
CA GLN A 120 0.96 9.60 25.07
C GLN A 120 1.80 9.35 23.81
N ASN A 121 1.96 8.10 23.40
CA ASN A 121 2.65 7.78 22.15
C ASN A 121 1.93 8.37 20.94
N ILE A 122 0.61 8.23 20.87
CA ILE A 122 -0.19 8.80 19.77
C ILE A 122 -0.09 10.32 19.76
N ASP A 123 -0.22 10.96 20.92
CA ASP A 123 -0.09 12.41 21.04
C ASP A 123 1.28 12.90 20.54
N ASN A 124 2.35 12.29 20.99
CA ASN A 124 3.70 12.64 20.59
C ASN A 124 3.97 12.41 19.08
N LEU A 125 3.46 11.34 18.50
CA LEU A 125 3.75 10.97 17.12
C LEU A 125 2.91 11.72 16.09
N PHE A 126 1.69 12.17 16.46
CA PHE A 126 0.75 12.74 15.50
C PHE A 126 0.37 14.19 15.80
N PHE A 127 0.35 14.63 17.07
CA PHE A 127 -0.25 15.90 17.46
C PHE A 127 0.70 16.88 18.11
N ALA A 128 1.86 16.45 18.59
CA ALA A 128 2.86 17.34 19.17
C ALA A 128 3.46 18.29 18.11
N ASP A 129 3.98 19.42 18.57
CA ASP A 129 4.81 20.29 17.74
C ASP A 129 6.00 19.49 17.17
N ASN A 130 6.17 19.42 15.88
CA ASN A 130 7.17 18.60 15.18
C ASN A 130 6.98 17.08 15.32
N ALA A 131 5.73 16.60 15.45
CA ALA A 131 5.44 15.18 15.45
C ALA A 131 5.93 14.50 14.17
N GLU A 132 6.60 13.33 14.32
CA GLU A 132 7.25 12.62 13.18
C GLU A 132 6.25 12.21 12.11
N LEU A 133 5.00 11.93 12.47
CA LEU A 133 3.95 11.48 11.56
C LEU A 133 2.94 12.58 11.20
N ALA A 134 3.20 13.84 11.56
CA ALA A 134 2.30 14.97 11.28
C ALA A 134 2.03 15.14 9.76
N ASN A 135 3.02 14.91 8.91
CA ASN A 135 2.92 15.05 7.45
C ASN A 135 2.95 13.69 6.71
N GLU A 136 2.91 12.58 7.44
CA GLU A 136 3.09 11.24 6.88
C GLU A 136 2.04 10.92 5.80
N PHE A 137 0.80 11.39 5.94
CA PHE A 137 -0.24 11.16 4.94
C PHE A 137 0.17 11.69 3.56
N GLU A 138 0.60 12.94 3.50
CA GLU A 138 1.00 13.55 2.23
C GLU A 138 2.25 12.91 1.66
N ASP A 139 3.22 12.61 2.51
CA ASP A 139 4.49 11.99 2.12
C ASP A 139 4.26 10.56 1.61
N LEU A 140 3.40 9.78 2.26
CA LEU A 140 3.02 8.44 1.86
C LEU A 140 2.38 8.43 0.46
N TYR A 141 1.34 9.25 0.24
CA TYR A 141 0.66 9.30 -1.05
C TYR A 141 1.56 9.81 -2.17
N ARG A 142 2.42 10.79 -1.88
CA ARG A 142 3.40 11.32 -2.81
C ARG A 142 4.51 10.31 -3.14
N ALA A 143 4.86 9.46 -2.20
CA ALA A 143 5.85 8.40 -2.41
C ALA A 143 5.30 7.23 -3.22
N LEU A 144 4.03 6.85 -3.02
CA LEU A 144 3.41 5.70 -3.67
C LEU A 144 2.91 6.00 -5.08
N PHE A 145 2.37 7.21 -5.31
CA PHE A 145 1.71 7.56 -6.56
C PHE A 145 2.40 8.73 -7.26
N ARG A 146 2.68 8.55 -8.55
CA ARG A 146 3.37 9.57 -9.36
C ARG A 146 2.59 10.87 -9.46
N LYS A 147 1.25 10.79 -9.54
CA LYS A 147 0.31 11.92 -9.57
C LYS A 147 -0.75 11.65 -8.51
N SER A 148 -0.43 11.93 -7.26
CA SER A 148 -1.25 11.57 -6.11
C SER A 148 -2.57 12.33 -5.98
N ALA A 149 -2.75 13.47 -6.66
CA ALA A 149 -3.93 14.32 -6.48
C ALA A 149 -5.27 13.57 -6.68
N ALA A 150 -5.40 12.75 -7.74
CA ALA A 150 -6.62 11.96 -7.97
C ALA A 150 -6.81 10.86 -6.92
N HIS A 151 -5.72 10.23 -6.45
CA HIS A 151 -5.76 9.23 -5.38
C HIS A 151 -6.23 9.87 -4.07
N VAL A 152 -5.66 11.02 -3.70
CA VAL A 152 -6.05 11.79 -2.52
C VAL A 152 -7.52 12.21 -2.61
N ALA A 153 -7.98 12.73 -3.77
CA ALA A 153 -9.39 13.12 -3.96
C ALA A 153 -10.35 11.94 -3.69
N VAL A 154 -10.04 10.75 -4.21
CA VAL A 154 -10.85 9.54 -4.00
C VAL A 154 -10.89 9.14 -2.53
N VAL A 155 -9.76 9.07 -1.85
CA VAL A 155 -9.74 8.67 -0.42
C VAL A 155 -10.39 9.71 0.47
N THR A 156 -10.25 11.01 0.16
CA THR A 156 -10.94 12.11 0.86
C THR A 156 -12.46 11.97 0.73
N ALA A 157 -12.96 11.72 -0.49
CA ALA A 157 -14.39 11.53 -0.71
C ALA A 157 -14.93 10.33 0.07
N LEU A 158 -14.20 9.20 0.05
CA LEU A 158 -14.56 7.99 0.81
C LEU A 158 -14.54 8.22 2.32
N ALA A 159 -13.53 8.91 2.84
CA ALA A 159 -13.41 9.24 4.26
C ALA A 159 -14.53 10.17 4.72
N THR A 160 -14.86 11.19 3.92
CA THR A 160 -15.93 12.16 4.23
C THR A 160 -17.29 11.48 4.28
N LYS A 161 -17.59 10.57 3.35
CA LYS A 161 -18.86 9.82 3.35
C LYS A 161 -18.91 8.78 4.47
N GLY A 162 -17.77 8.22 4.86
CA GLY A 162 -17.65 7.21 5.93
C GLY A 162 -18.26 5.84 5.60
N ILE A 163 -18.93 5.71 4.46
CA ILE A 163 -19.47 4.46 3.90
C ILE A 163 -18.98 4.28 2.48
N GLY A 164 -19.18 3.11 1.90
CA GLY A 164 -18.77 2.84 0.53
C GLY A 164 -19.46 3.76 -0.49
N MET A 165 -18.78 4.00 -1.60
CA MET A 165 -19.27 4.76 -2.75
C MET A 165 -19.15 3.94 -4.02
N THR A 166 -20.14 4.07 -4.89
CA THR A 166 -20.07 3.56 -6.26
C THR A 166 -19.08 4.40 -7.09
N ARG A 167 -18.64 3.85 -8.23
CA ARG A 167 -17.81 4.61 -9.17
C ARG A 167 -18.45 5.94 -9.59
N GLN A 168 -19.77 5.94 -9.86
CA GLN A 168 -20.48 7.13 -10.27
C GLN A 168 -20.55 8.19 -9.16
N GLU A 169 -20.76 7.78 -7.92
CA GLU A 169 -20.73 8.68 -6.76
C GLU A 169 -19.33 9.27 -6.56
N LEU A 170 -18.26 8.47 -6.73
CA LEU A 170 -16.89 8.95 -6.64
C LEU A 170 -16.57 10.00 -7.72
N VAL A 171 -16.97 9.75 -8.96
CA VAL A 171 -16.82 10.72 -10.05
C VAL A 171 -17.56 12.02 -9.73
N SER A 172 -18.78 11.92 -9.18
CA SER A 172 -19.57 13.11 -8.81
C SER A 172 -19.01 13.87 -7.59
N ALA A 173 -18.31 13.18 -6.70
CA ALA A 173 -17.74 13.78 -5.48
C ALA A 173 -16.31 14.28 -5.67
N THR A 174 -15.66 13.94 -6.77
CA THR A 174 -14.31 14.36 -7.11
C THR A 174 -14.31 15.07 -8.46
N ASP A 175 -13.46 16.03 -8.67
CA ASP A 175 -13.30 16.70 -9.98
C ASP A 175 -12.53 15.82 -10.99
N VAL A 176 -12.59 14.51 -10.84
CA VAL A 176 -11.86 13.56 -11.68
C VAL A 176 -12.77 13.03 -12.78
N THR A 177 -12.33 13.18 -14.02
CA THR A 177 -13.10 12.70 -15.18
C THR A 177 -13.19 11.17 -15.19
N ASP A 178 -14.39 10.62 -15.47
CA ASP A 178 -14.61 9.19 -15.62
C ASP A 178 -13.99 8.65 -16.92
N ASN A 179 -12.78 8.18 -16.84
CA ASN A 179 -12.01 7.65 -17.97
C ASN A 179 -11.09 6.50 -17.54
N GLY A 180 -10.24 6.02 -18.45
CA GLY A 180 -9.26 4.96 -18.17
C GLY A 180 -8.27 5.33 -17.06
N LEU A 181 -7.92 6.61 -16.92
CA LEU A 181 -7.03 7.07 -15.85
C LEU A 181 -7.70 6.90 -14.47
N PHE A 182 -9.00 7.18 -14.36
CA PHE A 182 -9.74 6.97 -13.11
C PHE A 182 -9.81 5.49 -12.72
N SER A 183 -9.98 4.59 -13.71
CA SER A 183 -9.88 3.14 -13.47
C SER A 183 -8.52 2.76 -12.91
N THR A 184 -7.44 3.31 -13.47
CA THR A 184 -6.07 3.07 -12.97
C THR A 184 -5.92 3.56 -11.52
N VAL A 185 -6.46 4.73 -11.18
CA VAL A 185 -6.42 5.25 -9.79
C VAL A 185 -7.10 4.29 -8.81
N LEU A 186 -8.30 3.79 -9.15
CA LEU A 186 -9.01 2.83 -8.30
C LEU A 186 -8.26 1.51 -8.17
N GLU A 187 -7.67 1.01 -9.26
CA GLU A 187 -6.86 -0.21 -9.26
C GLU A 187 -5.60 -0.05 -8.39
N GLU A 188 -4.90 1.07 -8.52
CA GLU A 188 -3.69 1.37 -7.74
C GLU A 188 -4.01 1.47 -6.24
N LEU A 189 -5.09 2.15 -5.86
CA LEU A 189 -5.54 2.23 -4.47
C LEU A 189 -5.92 0.86 -3.90
N GLN A 190 -6.56 -0.01 -4.69
CA GLN A 190 -6.88 -1.39 -4.28
C GLN A 190 -5.62 -2.24 -4.14
N GLN A 191 -4.70 -2.16 -5.08
CA GLN A 191 -3.44 -2.91 -5.06
C GLN A 191 -2.57 -2.53 -3.86
N CYS A 192 -2.55 -1.25 -3.50
CA CYS A 192 -1.86 -0.73 -2.32
C CYS A 192 -2.60 -1.02 -1.01
N GLY A 193 -3.86 -1.46 -1.05
CA GLY A 193 -4.64 -1.82 0.13
C GLY A 193 -5.35 -0.66 0.82
N PHE A 194 -5.40 0.53 0.20
CA PHE A 194 -6.12 1.68 0.76
C PHE A 194 -7.64 1.51 0.68
N ILE A 195 -8.12 0.99 -0.44
CA ILE A 195 -9.55 0.78 -0.66
C ILE A 195 -9.84 -0.69 -0.98
N ARG A 196 -11.07 -1.11 -0.74
CA ARG A 196 -11.59 -2.42 -1.13
C ARG A 196 -12.86 -2.24 -1.96
N ALA A 197 -12.98 -3.05 -3.01
CA ALA A 197 -14.19 -3.14 -3.81
C ALA A 197 -15.07 -4.27 -3.27
N TYR A 198 -16.37 -3.99 -3.11
CA TYR A 198 -17.40 -4.93 -2.70
C TYR A 198 -18.43 -5.04 -3.81
N GLU A 199 -18.56 -6.23 -4.37
CA GLU A 199 -19.59 -6.50 -5.37
C GLU A 199 -20.96 -6.65 -4.70
N PRO A 200 -22.04 -6.18 -5.35
CA PRO A 200 -23.39 -6.37 -4.86
C PRO A 200 -23.72 -7.86 -4.76
N PHE A 201 -24.44 -8.24 -3.72
CA PHE A 201 -24.90 -9.61 -3.54
C PHE A 201 -25.92 -9.95 -4.65
N SER A 202 -25.59 -10.93 -5.50
CA SER A 202 -26.50 -11.46 -6.51
C SER A 202 -27.03 -12.82 -6.07
N ASN A 203 -28.36 -12.96 -5.95
CA ASN A 203 -29.01 -14.23 -5.59
C ASN A 203 -28.61 -15.34 -6.59
N GLY A 204 -27.68 -16.20 -6.18
CA GLY A 204 -27.40 -17.50 -6.81
C GLY A 204 -26.71 -17.50 -8.17
N LYS A 205 -26.28 -16.38 -8.72
CA LYS A 205 -25.45 -16.33 -9.92
C LYS A 205 -23.99 -16.10 -9.53
N THR A 206 -23.14 -17.09 -9.82
CA THR A 206 -21.68 -16.93 -9.75
C THR A 206 -21.31 -15.78 -10.68
N VAL A 207 -21.00 -14.61 -10.09
CA VAL A 207 -20.50 -13.48 -10.86
C VAL A 207 -19.11 -13.84 -11.32
N VAL A 208 -18.96 -14.08 -12.63
CA VAL A 208 -17.63 -14.26 -13.25
C VAL A 208 -16.93 -12.91 -13.13
N LEU A 209 -15.89 -12.86 -12.30
CA LEU A 209 -15.11 -11.70 -11.85
C LEU A 209 -14.34 -10.97 -12.97
N GLN A 210 -14.95 -10.66 -14.11
CA GLN A 210 -14.23 -10.04 -15.22
C GLN A 210 -14.57 -8.55 -15.48
N ARG A 211 -15.60 -7.98 -14.84
CA ARG A 211 -15.89 -6.54 -14.89
C ARG A 211 -16.55 -6.11 -13.59
N GLN A 212 -16.02 -5.04 -12.98
CA GLN A 212 -16.69 -4.36 -11.88
C GLN A 212 -18.10 -3.95 -12.32
N SER A 213 -19.10 -4.32 -11.54
CA SER A 213 -20.49 -3.91 -11.74
C SER A 213 -20.62 -2.39 -11.54
N ARG A 214 -21.65 -1.77 -12.13
CA ARG A 214 -21.96 -0.35 -11.86
C ARG A 214 -22.26 -0.10 -10.38
N ASP A 215 -22.73 -1.13 -9.68
CA ASP A 215 -23.12 -1.09 -8.27
C ASP A 215 -21.99 -1.55 -7.34
N THR A 216 -20.77 -1.78 -7.85
CA THR A 216 -19.60 -2.06 -7.03
C THR A 216 -19.34 -0.90 -6.07
N LEU A 217 -19.27 -1.19 -4.77
CA LEU A 217 -18.95 -0.23 -3.72
C LEU A 217 -17.46 -0.24 -3.41
N PHE A 218 -16.84 0.91 -3.48
CA PHE A 218 -15.47 1.14 -3.02
C PHE A 218 -15.50 1.71 -1.61
N GLN A 219 -14.74 1.13 -0.72
CA GLN A 219 -14.66 1.55 0.67
C GLN A 219 -13.20 1.77 1.08
N LEU A 220 -12.94 2.85 1.80
CA LEU A 220 -11.66 3.10 2.45
C LEU A 220 -11.49 2.10 3.61
N VAL A 221 -10.39 1.35 3.62
CA VAL A 221 -10.12 0.29 4.60
C VAL A 221 -8.77 0.44 5.30
N ASP A 222 -7.93 1.35 4.84
CA ASP A 222 -6.67 1.67 5.49
C ASP A 222 -6.90 2.44 6.78
N PHE A 223 -6.52 1.85 7.91
CA PHE A 223 -6.79 2.41 9.23
C PHE A 223 -6.04 3.71 9.49
N TYR A 224 -4.78 3.81 9.04
CA TYR A 224 -4.02 5.04 9.18
C TYR A 224 -4.70 6.21 8.45
N THR A 225 -5.11 6.00 7.21
CA THR A 225 -5.83 7.01 6.42
C THR A 225 -7.18 7.36 7.04
N LEU A 226 -7.93 6.38 7.57
CA LEU A 226 -9.18 6.61 8.29
C LEU A 226 -8.96 7.46 9.54
N PHE A 227 -7.90 7.16 10.30
CA PHE A 227 -7.52 7.95 11.47
C PHE A 227 -7.18 9.39 11.09
N TYR A 228 -6.32 9.58 10.08
CA TYR A 228 -5.91 10.90 9.60
C TYR A 228 -7.09 11.82 9.24
N PHE A 229 -8.12 11.29 8.57
CA PHE A 229 -9.30 12.08 8.20
C PHE A 229 -10.31 12.26 9.34
N LYS A 230 -10.16 11.55 10.44
CA LYS A 230 -11.05 11.65 11.58
C LYS A 230 -10.61 12.72 12.58
N PHE A 231 -9.34 12.96 12.69
CA PHE A 231 -8.69 13.83 13.67
C PHE A 231 -7.78 14.86 13.01
#